data_dba08a7b95d07829e08aa76985532b11
#
_entry.id   dba08a7b95d07829e08aa76985532b11
#
_cell.length_a   1.000
_cell.length_b   1.000
_cell.length_c   1.000
_cell.angle_alpha   90.00
_cell.angle_beta   90.00
_cell.angle_gamma   90.00
#
_symmetry.space_group_name_H-M   'P 1'
#
loop_
_entity.id
_entity.type
_entity.pdbx_description
1 polymer ?
#
loop_
_entity_poly.entity_id
_entity_poly.type
_entity_poly.pdbx_seq_one_letter_code
_entity_poly.pdbx_strand_id
1 'polypeptide(L)'
;MSFTEHPLRRWAVDEMRLRRFAPVAAHSEIYQVVRLIEADERNAEDRWLINARPDFDDWALAPRHGSGHTLGGIHFLWERHTEASTLTLIFPQETPEPARHNYIQWLENWPGGVVRATQIRIMPSAENIDAELSAIGISTDEMVCCDINAGIRLWSDFSIHGDGYGRLLITAGDLGEGERGRIIQRVQELGNYRNLALLGFPVVQQYGPQLDQLEHRLSDHARRVALADEDEEIALLFDGS
;
A
#
# COMPACT_ATOMS: atom_id res chain seq x y z
N MET A 1 -21.31 -35.13 -2.61
CA MET A 1 -22.11 -33.99 -2.11
C MET A 1 -21.81 -32.80 -2.99
N SER A 2 -22.79 -32.23 -3.65
CA SER A 2 -22.62 -30.99 -4.44
C SER A 2 -23.14 -29.81 -3.59
N PHE A 3 -22.28 -28.83 -3.40
CA PHE A 3 -22.70 -27.56 -2.77
C PHE A 3 -23.39 -26.67 -3.81
N THR A 4 -24.38 -25.89 -3.38
CA THR A 4 -24.87 -24.76 -4.19
C THR A 4 -23.84 -23.65 -4.07
N GLU A 5 -23.10 -23.37 -5.13
CA GLU A 5 -22.06 -22.34 -5.13
C GLU A 5 -22.68 -20.94 -5.27
N HIS A 6 -22.16 -19.97 -4.51
CA HIS A 6 -22.45 -18.56 -4.75
C HIS A 6 -21.88 -18.14 -6.10
N PRO A 7 -22.58 -17.35 -6.95
CA PRO A 7 -22.14 -16.97 -8.30
C PRO A 7 -20.73 -16.36 -8.36
N LEU A 8 -20.35 -15.59 -7.33
CA LEU A 8 -19.04 -14.91 -7.27
C LEU A 8 -17.93 -15.76 -6.60
N ARG A 9 -18.22 -17.00 -6.15
CA ARG A 9 -17.22 -17.80 -5.41
C ARG A 9 -15.95 -18.06 -6.22
N ARG A 10 -16.11 -18.48 -7.46
CA ARG A 10 -14.97 -18.81 -8.35
C ARG A 10 -14.14 -17.56 -8.64
N TRP A 11 -14.81 -16.46 -8.96
CA TRP A 11 -14.16 -15.17 -9.15
C TRP A 11 -13.35 -14.74 -7.90
N ALA A 12 -13.92 -14.84 -6.70
CA ALA A 12 -13.22 -14.47 -5.46
C ALA A 12 -12.00 -15.35 -5.20
N VAL A 13 -12.08 -16.66 -5.48
CA VAL A 13 -10.94 -17.59 -5.33
C VAL A 13 -9.86 -17.29 -6.36
N ASP A 14 -10.23 -16.99 -7.60
CA ASP A 14 -9.28 -16.65 -8.66
C ASP A 14 -8.59 -15.31 -8.35
N GLU A 15 -9.33 -14.31 -7.88
CA GLU A 15 -8.78 -13.01 -7.44
C GLU A 15 -7.73 -13.20 -6.33
N MET A 16 -7.99 -14.05 -5.33
CA MET A 16 -7.02 -14.36 -4.28
C MET A 16 -5.78 -15.10 -4.80
N ARG A 17 -5.95 -15.98 -5.80
CA ARG A 17 -4.86 -16.74 -6.41
C ARG A 17 -3.89 -15.87 -7.20
N LEU A 18 -4.41 -14.85 -7.85
CA LEU A 18 -3.67 -13.97 -8.74
C LEU A 18 -2.81 -12.93 -7.97
N ARG A 19 -3.17 -12.64 -6.72
CA ARG A 19 -2.45 -11.69 -5.84
C ARG A 19 -1.29 -12.33 -5.08
N ARG A 20 -0.53 -13.21 -5.71
CA ARG A 20 0.65 -13.78 -5.07
C ARG A 20 1.84 -12.85 -5.25
N PHE A 21 2.45 -12.48 -4.12
CA PHE A 21 3.71 -11.76 -4.15
C PHE A 21 4.82 -12.66 -4.70
N ALA A 22 5.75 -12.08 -5.44
CA ALA A 22 6.88 -12.82 -5.98
C ALA A 22 7.80 -13.37 -4.87
N PRO A 23 8.49 -14.48 -5.11
CA PRO A 23 9.57 -14.90 -4.22
C PRO A 23 10.63 -13.83 -4.10
N VAL A 24 11.21 -13.68 -2.91
CA VAL A 24 12.21 -12.65 -2.62
C VAL A 24 13.48 -13.28 -2.09
N ALA A 25 14.57 -13.09 -2.81
CA ALA A 25 15.88 -13.60 -2.40
C ALA A 25 16.43 -12.83 -1.17
N ALA A 26 17.41 -13.46 -0.48
CA ALA A 26 18.00 -12.88 0.73
C ALA A 26 18.83 -11.60 0.47
N HIS A 27 19.18 -11.35 -0.79
CA HIS A 27 19.86 -10.15 -1.24
C HIS A 27 19.04 -9.52 -2.36
N SER A 28 18.08 -8.68 -1.99
CA SER A 28 17.20 -8.02 -2.95
C SER A 28 16.93 -6.59 -2.53
N GLU A 29 16.62 -5.75 -3.51
CA GLU A 29 16.03 -4.44 -3.28
C GLU A 29 14.62 -4.40 -3.87
N ILE A 30 13.69 -3.80 -3.13
CA ILE A 30 12.30 -3.67 -3.56
C ILE A 30 11.95 -2.19 -3.55
N TYR A 31 11.40 -1.72 -4.67
CA TYR A 31 10.80 -0.41 -4.79
C TYR A 31 9.30 -0.59 -4.94
N GLN A 32 8.53 0.06 -4.09
CA GLN A 32 7.08 0.07 -4.20
C GLN A 32 6.55 1.49 -4.15
N VAL A 33 5.64 1.80 -5.06
CA VAL A 33 4.91 3.07 -5.09
C VAL A 33 3.42 2.78 -5.05
N VAL A 34 2.71 3.52 -4.22
CA VAL A 34 1.24 3.56 -4.15
C VAL A 34 0.79 4.91 -4.64
N ARG A 35 -0.11 4.92 -5.61
CA ARG A 35 -0.68 6.15 -6.17
C ARG A 35 -2.20 6.15 -6.09
N LEU A 36 -2.75 7.31 -5.75
CA LEU A 36 -4.14 7.60 -6.03
C LEU A 36 -4.29 7.84 -7.53
N ILE A 37 -5.20 7.10 -8.14
CA ILE A 37 -5.53 7.23 -9.55
C ILE A 37 -6.98 7.72 -9.61
N GLU A 38 -7.16 8.97 -9.93
CA GLU A 38 -8.48 9.55 -10.10
C GLU A 38 -9.23 8.90 -11.28
N ALA A 39 -10.55 9.03 -11.28
CA ALA A 39 -11.39 8.31 -12.25
C ALA A 39 -11.05 8.66 -13.72
N ASP A 40 -10.64 9.88 -13.98
CA ASP A 40 -10.21 10.39 -15.30
C ASP A 40 -8.78 9.97 -15.66
N GLU A 41 -7.93 9.67 -14.66
CA GLU A 41 -6.56 9.19 -14.86
C GLU A 41 -6.47 7.68 -15.17
N ARG A 42 -7.52 6.89 -14.91
CA ARG A 42 -7.53 5.43 -15.10
C ARG A 42 -7.16 5.02 -16.53
N ASN A 43 -7.65 5.74 -17.52
CA ASN A 43 -7.30 5.50 -18.91
C ASN A 43 -5.83 5.84 -19.22
N ALA A 44 -5.23 6.77 -18.49
CA ALA A 44 -3.81 7.09 -18.59
C ALA A 44 -2.96 5.99 -17.98
N GLU A 45 -3.35 5.46 -16.83
CA GLU A 45 -2.71 4.30 -16.19
C GLU A 45 -2.74 3.06 -17.11
N ASP A 46 -3.90 2.72 -17.68
CA ASP A 46 -4.03 1.58 -18.57
C ASP A 46 -3.12 1.72 -19.81
N ARG A 47 -3.08 2.90 -20.42
CA ARG A 47 -2.18 3.18 -21.55
C ARG A 47 -0.71 3.11 -21.15
N TRP A 48 -0.37 3.60 -19.97
CA TRP A 48 0.99 3.56 -19.45
C TRP A 48 1.44 2.12 -19.23
N LEU A 49 0.61 1.27 -18.60
CA LEU A 49 0.89 -0.15 -18.39
C LEU A 49 1.13 -0.91 -19.70
N ILE A 50 0.35 -0.58 -20.75
CA ILE A 50 0.44 -1.26 -22.05
C ILE A 50 1.64 -0.77 -22.87
N ASN A 51 1.88 0.54 -22.89
CA ASN A 51 2.78 1.17 -23.87
C ASN A 51 4.17 1.51 -23.33
N ALA A 52 4.28 1.74 -22.01
CA ALA A 52 5.53 2.18 -21.39
C ALA A 52 6.28 1.05 -20.65
N ARG A 53 5.84 -0.20 -20.81
CA ARG A 53 6.47 -1.33 -20.13
C ARG A 53 7.92 -1.50 -20.57
N PRO A 54 8.84 -1.78 -19.62
CA PRO A 54 10.17 -2.30 -19.94
C PRO A 54 10.10 -3.72 -20.55
N ASP A 55 11.21 -4.24 -21.00
CA ASP A 55 11.33 -5.57 -21.61
C ASP A 55 11.15 -6.69 -20.58
N PHE A 56 9.90 -6.93 -20.16
CA PHE A 56 9.55 -8.10 -19.37
C PHE A 56 9.22 -9.27 -20.30
N ASP A 57 9.84 -10.42 -20.03
CA ASP A 57 9.68 -11.63 -20.87
C ASP A 57 8.34 -12.33 -20.62
N ASP A 58 7.87 -12.28 -19.37
CA ASP A 58 6.62 -12.94 -18.97
C ASP A 58 5.66 -11.87 -18.39
N TRP A 59 5.02 -11.17 -19.32
CA TRP A 59 4.07 -10.09 -18.99
C TRP A 59 2.65 -10.60 -18.99
N ALA A 60 2.04 -10.67 -17.83
CA ALA A 60 0.62 -10.98 -17.65
C ALA A 60 -0.11 -9.76 -17.08
N LEU A 61 -1.11 -9.28 -17.78
CA LEU A 61 -1.94 -8.14 -17.36
C LEU A 61 -3.41 -8.55 -17.36
N ALA A 62 -4.03 -8.45 -16.19
CA ALA A 62 -5.46 -8.60 -15.97
C ALA A 62 -6.06 -7.25 -15.54
N PRO A 63 -7.40 -7.09 -15.47
CA PRO A 63 -8.01 -5.79 -15.21
C PRO A 63 -7.61 -5.09 -13.91
N ARG A 64 -7.16 -5.86 -12.91
CA ARG A 64 -6.82 -5.34 -11.58
C ARG A 64 -5.45 -5.77 -11.06
N HIS A 65 -4.71 -6.52 -11.80
CA HIS A 65 -3.35 -6.92 -11.44
C HIS A 65 -2.53 -7.23 -12.69
N GLY A 66 -1.24 -7.05 -12.58
CA GLY A 66 -0.28 -7.41 -13.59
C GLY A 66 1.01 -7.91 -12.94
N SER A 67 1.67 -8.81 -13.62
CA SER A 67 2.98 -9.30 -13.21
C SER A 67 3.85 -9.57 -14.42
N GLY A 68 5.15 -9.54 -14.20
CA GLY A 68 6.14 -9.90 -15.21
C GLY A 68 7.51 -10.08 -14.57
N HIS A 69 8.40 -10.72 -15.29
CA HIS A 69 9.80 -10.81 -14.89
C HIS A 69 10.70 -10.73 -16.11
N THR A 70 11.94 -10.31 -15.91
CA THR A 70 12.97 -10.29 -16.95
C THR A 70 13.83 -11.53 -16.86
N LEU A 71 14.58 -11.87 -17.91
CA LEU A 71 15.61 -12.90 -17.87
C LEU A 71 16.67 -12.63 -16.79
N GLY A 72 16.90 -11.37 -16.43
CA GLY A 72 17.77 -10.96 -15.32
C GLY A 72 17.16 -11.09 -13.94
N GLY A 73 15.95 -11.65 -13.81
CA GLY A 73 15.28 -11.91 -12.52
C GLY A 73 14.63 -10.68 -11.87
N ILE A 74 14.50 -9.56 -12.55
CA ILE A 74 13.73 -8.40 -12.05
C ILE A 74 12.25 -8.76 -12.13
N HIS A 75 11.53 -8.67 -11.01
CA HIS A 75 10.09 -8.89 -10.97
C HIS A 75 9.33 -7.57 -10.94
N PHE A 76 8.23 -7.55 -11.64
CA PHE A 76 7.23 -6.49 -11.65
C PHE A 76 5.91 -7.03 -11.14
N LEU A 77 5.25 -6.26 -10.27
CA LEU A 77 3.91 -6.52 -9.76
C LEU A 77 3.12 -5.22 -9.79
N TRP A 78 1.92 -5.26 -10.34
CA TRP A 78 0.98 -4.15 -10.31
C TRP A 78 -0.37 -4.63 -9.80
N GLU A 79 -0.98 -3.87 -8.91
CA GLU A 79 -2.30 -4.16 -8.37
C GLU A 79 -3.14 -2.88 -8.31
N ARG A 80 -4.36 -2.98 -8.80
CA ARG A 80 -5.36 -1.92 -8.70
C ARG A 80 -6.36 -2.24 -7.60
N HIS A 81 -6.41 -1.38 -6.61
CA HIS A 81 -7.40 -1.40 -5.54
C HIS A 81 -8.57 -0.47 -5.90
N THR A 82 -9.52 -0.28 -4.96
CA THR A 82 -10.68 0.58 -5.19
C THR A 82 -10.28 2.05 -5.35
N GLU A 83 -9.35 2.51 -4.52
CA GLU A 83 -8.98 3.92 -4.37
C GLU A 83 -7.56 4.22 -4.84
N ALA A 84 -6.72 3.22 -4.95
CA ALA A 84 -5.30 3.37 -5.28
C ALA A 84 -4.81 2.23 -6.14
N SER A 85 -3.70 2.44 -6.81
CA SER A 85 -2.93 1.38 -7.46
C SER A 85 -1.55 1.27 -6.83
N THR A 86 -1.03 0.06 -6.80
CA THR A 86 0.29 -0.26 -6.25
C THR A 86 1.16 -0.85 -7.35
N LEU A 87 2.40 -0.39 -7.46
CA LEU A 87 3.40 -0.96 -8.34
C LEU A 87 4.65 -1.29 -7.56
N THR A 88 5.14 -2.52 -7.74
CA THR A 88 6.32 -3.04 -7.04
C THR A 88 7.32 -3.57 -8.04
N LEU A 89 8.58 -3.19 -7.87
CA LEU A 89 9.74 -3.74 -8.56
C LEU A 89 10.63 -4.46 -7.55
N ILE A 90 11.06 -5.68 -7.87
CA ILE A 90 11.97 -6.47 -7.05
C ILE A 90 13.24 -6.71 -7.87
N PHE A 91 14.36 -6.22 -7.37
CA PHE A 91 15.67 -6.33 -8.00
C PHE A 91 16.54 -7.35 -7.26
N PRO A 92 17.04 -8.40 -7.94
CA PRO A 92 18.15 -9.18 -7.42
C PRO A 92 19.37 -8.30 -7.16
N GLN A 93 20.26 -8.72 -6.26
CA GLN A 93 21.49 -7.99 -5.92
C GLN A 93 22.38 -7.72 -7.15
N GLU A 94 22.43 -8.69 -8.05
CA GLU A 94 23.29 -8.66 -9.24
C GLU A 94 22.74 -7.74 -10.34
N THR A 95 21.60 -7.09 -10.13
CA THR A 95 21.02 -6.18 -11.13
C THR A 95 21.97 -5.02 -11.39
N PRO A 96 22.44 -4.83 -12.64
CA PRO A 96 23.32 -3.72 -12.99
C PRO A 96 22.67 -2.36 -12.71
N GLU A 97 23.43 -1.42 -12.17
CA GLU A 97 22.94 -0.09 -11.79
C GLU A 97 22.23 0.66 -12.93
N PRO A 98 22.71 0.65 -14.19
CA PRO A 98 22.00 1.30 -15.29
C PRO A 98 20.63 0.68 -15.56
N ALA A 99 20.48 -0.65 -15.42
CA ALA A 99 19.21 -1.33 -15.59
C ALA A 99 18.25 -0.98 -14.45
N ARG A 100 18.72 -1.01 -13.19
CA ARG A 100 17.96 -0.61 -12.01
C ARG A 100 17.42 0.81 -12.16
N HIS A 101 18.29 1.75 -12.53
CA HIS A 101 17.93 3.15 -12.76
C HIS A 101 16.81 3.31 -13.80
N ASN A 102 16.90 2.62 -14.94
CA ASN A 102 15.88 2.68 -15.99
C ASN A 102 14.50 2.19 -15.48
N TYR A 103 14.47 1.11 -14.71
CA TYR A 103 13.20 0.59 -14.15
C TYR A 103 12.64 1.51 -13.07
N ILE A 104 13.49 2.13 -12.24
CA ILE A 104 13.05 3.12 -11.24
C ILE A 104 12.48 4.36 -11.95
N GLN A 105 13.14 4.89 -12.97
CA GLN A 105 12.62 5.99 -13.78
C GLN A 105 11.27 5.63 -14.42
N TRP A 106 11.12 4.41 -14.91
CA TRP A 106 9.86 3.94 -15.44
C TRP A 106 8.78 3.94 -14.36
N LEU A 107 9.06 3.44 -13.15
CA LEU A 107 8.17 3.47 -12.00
C LEU A 107 7.78 4.91 -11.60
N GLU A 108 8.71 5.84 -11.63
CA GLU A 108 8.50 7.24 -11.26
C GLU A 108 7.60 7.98 -12.27
N ASN A 109 7.63 7.59 -13.53
CA ASN A 109 6.79 8.16 -14.59
C ASN A 109 5.35 7.60 -14.64
N TRP A 110 5.00 6.70 -13.73
CA TRP A 110 3.64 6.17 -13.62
C TRP A 110 2.66 7.28 -13.20
N PRO A 111 1.46 7.40 -13.87
CA PRO A 111 0.49 8.46 -13.57
C PRO A 111 -0.12 8.36 -12.18
N GLY A 112 -0.72 9.47 -11.70
CA GLY A 112 -1.41 9.59 -10.43
C GLY A 112 -0.58 10.22 -9.32
N GLY A 113 -1.23 10.57 -8.21
CA GLY A 113 -0.62 11.19 -7.04
C GLY A 113 0.04 10.16 -6.12
N VAL A 114 1.32 10.31 -5.80
CA VAL A 114 2.04 9.41 -4.88
C VAL A 114 1.50 9.57 -3.45
N VAL A 115 1.02 8.47 -2.88
CA VAL A 115 0.61 8.38 -1.47
C VAL A 115 1.73 7.81 -0.62
N ARG A 116 2.42 6.82 -1.15
CA ARG A 116 3.52 6.15 -0.46
C ARG A 116 4.55 5.66 -1.48
N ALA A 117 5.82 5.91 -1.22
CA ALA A 117 6.93 5.31 -1.96
C ALA A 117 7.92 4.73 -0.97
N THR A 118 8.38 3.51 -1.20
CA THR A 118 9.32 2.81 -0.31
C THR A 118 10.40 2.08 -1.08
N GLN A 119 11.60 2.15 -0.53
CA GLN A 119 12.71 1.29 -0.88
C GLN A 119 12.97 0.34 0.29
N ILE A 120 12.96 -0.95 0.02
CA ILE A 120 13.30 -1.99 1.00
C ILE A 120 14.61 -2.63 0.54
N ARG A 121 15.59 -2.66 1.42
CA ARG A 121 16.78 -3.47 1.24
C ARG A 121 16.66 -4.73 2.10
N ILE A 122 16.92 -5.88 1.50
CA ILE A 122 16.90 -7.17 2.19
C ILE A 122 18.33 -7.69 2.28
N MET A 123 18.73 -8.05 3.50
CA MET A 123 20.04 -8.60 3.79
C MET A 123 19.93 -9.97 4.47
N PRO A 124 20.88 -10.88 4.29
CA PRO A 124 20.80 -12.25 4.82
C PRO A 124 20.84 -12.32 6.35
N SER A 125 21.64 -11.47 6.98
CA SER A 125 21.81 -11.46 8.43
C SER A 125 21.88 -10.05 8.99
N ALA A 126 21.89 -9.93 10.32
CA ALA A 126 22.04 -8.68 11.04
C ALA A 126 23.52 -8.23 11.22
N GLU A 127 24.45 -8.87 10.56
CA GLU A 127 25.86 -8.48 10.60
C GLU A 127 26.04 -7.10 9.91
N ASN A 128 26.79 -6.21 10.55
CA ASN A 128 27.07 -4.86 10.06
C ASN A 128 25.82 -3.97 9.82
N ILE A 129 24.78 -4.13 10.62
CA ILE A 129 23.53 -3.34 10.53
C ILE A 129 23.79 -1.84 10.43
N ASP A 130 24.65 -1.29 11.26
CA ASP A 130 24.93 0.17 11.28
C ASP A 130 25.50 0.66 9.96
N ALA A 131 26.37 -0.12 9.33
CA ALA A 131 26.92 0.21 8.00
C ALA A 131 25.85 0.17 6.92
N GLU A 132 24.96 -0.82 6.95
CA GLU A 132 23.84 -0.95 6.00
C GLU A 132 22.78 0.16 6.18
N LEU A 133 22.43 0.49 7.43
CA LEU A 133 21.53 1.61 7.74
C LEU A 133 22.11 2.93 7.22
N SER A 134 23.38 3.18 7.49
CA SER A 134 24.07 4.37 6.97
C SER A 134 24.11 4.39 5.44
N ALA A 135 24.35 3.24 4.79
CA ALA A 135 24.41 3.13 3.33
C ALA A 135 23.08 3.44 2.64
N ILE A 136 21.95 3.17 3.32
CA ILE A 136 20.60 3.54 2.81
C ILE A 136 20.08 4.86 3.39
N GLY A 137 20.88 5.55 4.22
CA GLY A 137 20.57 6.87 4.74
C GLY A 137 19.60 6.88 5.93
N ILE A 138 19.35 5.75 6.61
CA ILE A 138 18.56 5.71 7.84
C ILE A 138 19.37 6.28 9.00
N SER A 139 18.82 7.27 9.68
CA SER A 139 19.42 7.82 10.91
C SER A 139 19.21 6.87 12.09
N THR A 140 20.29 6.55 12.80
CA THR A 140 20.24 5.70 13.99
C THR A 140 19.54 6.35 15.18
N ASP A 141 19.47 7.68 15.21
CA ASP A 141 18.89 8.45 16.33
C ASP A 141 17.34 8.41 16.32
N GLU A 142 16.74 8.24 15.16
CA GLU A 142 15.27 8.23 14.97
C GLU A 142 14.74 6.85 14.52
N MET A 143 15.61 5.86 14.50
CA MET A 143 15.31 4.54 13.97
C MET A 143 14.40 3.73 14.91
N VAL A 144 13.44 3.05 14.32
CA VAL A 144 12.63 2.03 14.98
C VAL A 144 13.05 0.66 14.45
N CYS A 145 13.27 -0.28 15.37
CA CYS A 145 13.51 -1.68 15.05
C CYS A 145 12.37 -2.53 15.59
N CYS A 146 11.90 -3.48 14.81
CA CYS A 146 10.93 -4.47 15.28
C CYS A 146 11.26 -5.87 14.78
N ASP A 147 11.01 -6.86 15.62
CA ASP A 147 11.02 -8.28 15.25
C ASP A 147 9.65 -8.63 14.66
N ILE A 148 9.64 -9.20 13.45
CA ILE A 148 8.41 -9.57 12.78
C ILE A 148 8.06 -11.04 13.07
N ASN A 149 8.93 -11.96 12.69
CA ASN A 149 8.80 -13.41 12.88
C ASN A 149 10.05 -14.16 12.38
N ALA A 150 10.35 -15.32 12.96
CA ALA A 150 11.37 -16.27 12.47
C ALA A 150 12.73 -15.62 12.13
N GLY A 151 13.20 -14.71 12.98
CA GLY A 151 14.49 -14.03 12.80
C GLY A 151 14.47 -12.88 11.80
N ILE A 152 13.29 -12.53 11.26
CA ILE A 152 13.13 -11.34 10.43
C ILE A 152 13.00 -10.11 11.32
N ARG A 153 13.93 -9.16 11.14
CA ARG A 153 13.90 -7.83 11.75
C ARG A 153 13.73 -6.78 10.69
N LEU A 154 13.03 -5.71 11.07
CA LEU A 154 12.81 -4.54 10.26
C LEU A 154 13.32 -3.30 10.96
N TRP A 155 14.01 -2.44 10.22
CA TRP A 155 14.44 -1.10 10.64
C TRP A 155 13.89 -0.06 9.70
N SER A 156 13.43 1.06 10.25
CA SER A 156 12.98 2.23 9.51
C SER A 156 13.02 3.47 10.40
N ASP A 157 13.21 4.63 9.81
CA ASP A 157 13.03 5.93 10.47
C ASP A 157 11.67 6.57 10.19
N PHE A 158 10.83 5.88 9.38
CA PHE A 158 9.53 6.37 8.91
C PHE A 158 9.56 7.75 8.23
N SER A 159 10.73 8.21 7.79
CA SER A 159 10.94 9.49 7.14
C SER A 159 10.87 9.36 5.61
N ILE A 160 10.49 10.44 4.95
CA ILE A 160 10.61 10.57 3.49
C ILE A 160 11.96 11.21 3.20
N HIS A 161 12.81 10.48 2.47
CA HIS A 161 14.15 10.95 2.12
C HIS A 161 14.13 11.89 0.91
N GLY A 162 15.29 12.49 0.62
CA GLY A 162 15.42 13.52 -0.42
C GLY A 162 15.05 13.07 -1.85
N ASP A 163 15.00 11.77 -2.10
CA ASP A 163 14.54 11.15 -3.35
C ASP A 163 13.03 10.78 -3.32
N GLY A 164 12.32 11.10 -2.25
CA GLY A 164 10.89 10.84 -2.11
C GLY A 164 10.53 9.46 -1.58
N TYR A 165 11.50 8.60 -1.28
CA TYR A 165 11.26 7.25 -0.75
C TYR A 165 11.43 7.18 0.77
N GLY A 166 10.55 6.45 1.43
CA GLY A 166 10.80 5.93 2.77
C GLY A 166 11.73 4.72 2.71
N ARG A 167 12.55 4.51 3.73
CA ARG A 167 13.56 3.46 3.79
C ARG A 167 13.18 2.36 4.77
N LEU A 168 13.36 1.12 4.34
CA LEU A 168 13.25 -0.06 5.21
C LEU A 168 14.46 -0.97 4.97
N LEU A 169 15.07 -1.44 6.04
CA LEU A 169 16.05 -2.52 6.04
C LEU A 169 15.41 -3.74 6.67
N ILE A 170 15.50 -4.90 6.03
CA ILE A 170 14.89 -6.14 6.50
C ILE A 170 15.94 -7.26 6.47
N THR A 171 16.06 -8.03 7.55
CA THR A 171 16.83 -9.28 7.53
C THR A 171 16.00 -10.40 6.92
N ALA A 172 16.66 -11.27 6.16
CA ALA A 172 16.01 -12.38 5.46
C ALA A 172 15.48 -13.48 6.39
N GLY A 173 16.07 -13.62 7.59
CA GLY A 173 15.80 -14.75 8.48
C GLY A 173 16.10 -16.10 7.83
N ASP A 174 15.68 -17.18 8.49
CA ASP A 174 15.86 -18.55 8.01
C ASP A 174 14.71 -19.03 7.10
N LEU A 175 14.00 -18.11 6.47
CA LEU A 175 12.82 -18.41 5.66
C LEU A 175 13.17 -18.60 4.18
N GLY A 176 12.41 -19.48 3.52
CA GLY A 176 12.43 -19.60 2.07
C GLY A 176 11.91 -18.33 1.37
N GLU A 177 12.33 -18.14 0.12
CA GLU A 177 12.00 -16.94 -0.68
C GLU A 177 10.50 -16.63 -0.78
N GLY A 178 9.67 -17.67 -0.96
CA GLY A 178 8.22 -17.50 -1.07
C GLY A 178 7.56 -17.09 0.26
N GLU A 179 8.09 -17.54 1.40
CA GLU A 179 7.58 -17.15 2.71
C GLU A 179 8.03 -15.74 3.08
N ARG A 180 9.29 -15.42 2.77
CA ARG A 180 9.84 -14.07 2.90
C ARG A 180 9.04 -13.06 2.07
N GLY A 181 8.74 -13.39 0.81
CA GLY A 181 7.89 -12.57 -0.04
C GLY A 181 6.51 -12.29 0.58
N ARG A 182 5.85 -13.30 1.17
CA ARG A 182 4.57 -13.11 1.86
C ARG A 182 4.66 -12.18 3.09
N ILE A 183 5.74 -12.26 3.86
CA ILE A 183 5.94 -11.37 5.01
C ILE A 183 6.16 -9.93 4.54
N ILE A 184 7.00 -9.73 3.53
CA ILE A 184 7.27 -8.41 2.96
C ILE A 184 5.99 -7.81 2.38
N GLN A 185 5.18 -8.61 1.68
CA GLN A 185 3.87 -8.18 1.20
C GLN A 185 3.00 -7.64 2.35
N ARG A 186 2.89 -8.36 3.46
CA ARG A 186 2.09 -7.94 4.62
C ARG A 186 2.60 -6.63 5.24
N VAL A 187 3.93 -6.48 5.35
CA VAL A 187 4.54 -5.24 5.83
C VAL A 187 4.18 -4.06 4.92
N GLN A 188 4.27 -4.26 3.62
CA GLN A 188 3.91 -3.25 2.64
C GLN A 188 2.42 -2.92 2.66
N GLU A 189 1.55 -3.92 2.68
CA GLU A 189 0.09 -3.74 2.77
C GLU A 189 -0.30 -2.95 4.01
N LEU A 190 0.26 -3.28 5.18
CA LEU A 190 0.01 -2.54 6.42
C LEU A 190 0.40 -1.06 6.28
N GLY A 191 1.57 -0.79 5.71
CA GLY A 191 2.03 0.57 5.44
C GLY A 191 1.12 1.29 4.43
N ASN A 192 0.69 0.63 3.37
CA ASN A 192 -0.20 1.19 2.35
C ASN A 192 -1.56 1.57 2.94
N TYR A 193 -2.21 0.65 3.67
CA TYR A 193 -3.49 0.92 4.31
C TYR A 193 -3.41 2.05 5.33
N ARG A 194 -2.34 2.09 6.13
CA ARG A 194 -2.13 3.17 7.09
C ARG A 194 -2.01 4.54 6.41
N ASN A 195 -1.20 4.64 5.36
CA ASN A 195 -1.02 5.90 4.64
C ASN A 195 -2.32 6.34 3.94
N LEU A 196 -3.03 5.43 3.27
CA LEU A 196 -4.32 5.72 2.65
C LEU A 196 -5.37 6.19 3.67
N ALA A 197 -5.46 5.52 4.82
CA ALA A 197 -6.38 5.92 5.89
C ALA A 197 -6.06 7.31 6.44
N LEU A 198 -4.77 7.65 6.59
CA LEU A 198 -4.34 8.97 7.09
C LEU A 198 -4.64 10.11 6.12
N LEU A 199 -4.82 9.85 4.82
CA LEU A 199 -5.24 10.90 3.87
C LEU A 199 -6.63 11.47 4.19
N GLY A 200 -7.53 10.65 4.74
CA GLY A 200 -8.84 11.10 5.19
C GLY A 200 -8.86 11.86 6.51
N PHE A 201 -7.78 11.78 7.30
CA PHE A 201 -7.74 12.33 8.66
C PHE A 201 -7.94 13.85 8.73
N PRO A 202 -7.33 14.70 7.86
CA PRO A 202 -7.59 16.14 7.86
C PRO A 202 -9.06 16.47 7.60
N VAL A 203 -9.73 15.71 6.74
CA VAL A 203 -11.16 15.87 6.43
C VAL A 203 -12.00 15.56 7.68
N VAL A 204 -11.71 14.45 8.37
CA VAL A 204 -12.39 14.09 9.61
C VAL A 204 -12.20 15.16 10.68
N GLN A 205 -10.98 15.68 10.84
CA GLN A 205 -10.69 16.77 11.78
C GLN A 205 -11.48 18.05 11.46
N GLN A 206 -11.65 18.36 10.18
CA GLN A 206 -12.38 19.55 9.74
C GLN A 206 -13.89 19.45 10.04
N TYR A 207 -14.48 18.27 9.85
CA TYR A 207 -15.92 18.06 9.98
C TYR A 207 -16.37 17.52 11.34
N GLY A 208 -15.46 16.97 12.15
CA GLY A 208 -15.77 16.46 13.48
C GLY A 208 -16.55 17.44 14.35
N PRO A 209 -16.10 18.69 14.55
CA PRO A 209 -16.81 19.67 15.35
C PRO A 209 -18.24 20.02 14.83
N GLN A 210 -18.45 19.92 13.53
CA GLN A 210 -19.77 20.15 12.93
C GLN A 210 -20.72 18.99 13.22
N LEU A 211 -20.22 17.75 13.16
CA LEU A 211 -20.98 16.56 13.54
C LEU A 211 -21.36 16.58 15.01
N ASP A 212 -20.43 16.93 15.90
CA ASP A 212 -20.70 17.06 17.33
C ASP A 212 -21.81 18.08 17.60
N GLN A 213 -21.79 19.23 16.91
CA GLN A 213 -22.85 20.25 17.02
C GLN A 213 -24.21 19.73 16.54
N LEU A 214 -24.22 18.97 15.43
CA LEU A 214 -25.46 18.37 14.91
C LEU A 214 -26.00 17.30 15.87
N GLU A 215 -25.16 16.48 16.45
CA GLU A 215 -25.54 15.48 17.45
C GLU A 215 -26.12 16.12 18.71
N HIS A 216 -25.50 17.20 19.21
CA HIS A 216 -26.05 17.95 20.34
C HIS A 216 -27.43 18.56 20.03
N ARG A 217 -27.58 19.19 18.86
CA ARG A 217 -28.86 19.75 18.43
C ARG A 217 -29.93 18.66 18.32
N LEU A 218 -29.62 17.54 17.71
CA LEU A 218 -30.53 16.38 17.59
C LEU A 218 -30.95 15.86 18.97
N SER A 219 -29.99 15.70 19.89
CA SER A 219 -30.24 15.28 21.26
C SER A 219 -31.15 16.24 22.02
N ASP A 220 -30.93 17.56 21.87
CA ASP A 220 -31.78 18.57 22.50
C ASP A 220 -33.18 18.60 21.91
N HIS A 221 -33.34 18.45 20.59
CA HIS A 221 -34.62 18.31 19.95
C HIS A 221 -35.38 17.05 20.42
N ALA A 222 -34.70 15.90 20.44
CA ALA A 222 -35.28 14.65 20.93
C ALA A 222 -35.75 14.76 22.39
N ARG A 223 -34.98 15.46 23.24
CA ARG A 223 -35.37 15.70 24.63
C ARG A 223 -36.60 16.63 24.74
N ARG A 224 -36.64 17.68 23.90
CA ARG A 224 -37.79 18.60 23.87
C ARG A 224 -39.06 17.89 23.41
N VAL A 225 -38.97 17.08 22.36
CA VAL A 225 -40.12 16.28 21.88
C VAL A 225 -40.60 15.30 22.97
N ALA A 226 -39.68 14.61 23.67
CA ALA A 226 -40.01 13.68 24.72
C ALA A 226 -40.67 14.33 25.98
N LEU A 227 -40.50 15.65 26.15
CA LEU A 227 -41.06 16.41 27.27
C LEU A 227 -42.29 17.25 26.88
N ALA A 228 -42.63 17.32 25.59
CA ALA A 228 -43.77 18.08 25.10
C ALA A 228 -45.07 17.27 25.25
N ASP A 229 -46.21 17.92 25.61
CA ASP A 229 -47.52 17.33 25.49
C ASP A 229 -47.89 17.13 24.00
N GLU A 230 -48.86 16.22 23.70
CA GLU A 230 -49.18 15.79 22.33
C GLU A 230 -49.46 16.96 21.34
N ASP A 231 -50.02 18.07 21.81
CA ASP A 231 -50.32 19.24 20.98
C ASP A 231 -49.07 20.10 20.65
N GLU A 232 -48.02 20.07 21.47
CA GLU A 232 -46.72 20.77 21.23
C GLU A 232 -45.75 19.91 20.41
N GLU A 233 -45.88 18.58 20.42
CA GLU A 233 -45.00 17.62 19.74
C GLU A 233 -44.96 17.88 18.22
N ILE A 234 -46.15 18.13 17.64
CA ILE A 234 -46.27 18.42 16.20
C ILE A 234 -45.63 19.73 15.83
N ALA A 235 -45.73 20.79 16.65
CA ALA A 235 -45.10 22.08 16.39
C ALA A 235 -43.58 22.01 16.46
N LEU A 236 -42.99 21.24 17.37
CA LEU A 236 -41.53 21.04 17.53
C LEU A 236 -40.89 20.27 16.39
N LEU A 237 -41.63 19.37 15.72
CA LEU A 237 -41.13 18.62 14.56
C LEU A 237 -40.97 19.49 13.31
N PHE A 238 -41.72 20.62 13.21
CA PHE A 238 -41.67 21.51 12.05
C PHE A 238 -40.82 22.76 12.24
N ASP A 239 -40.41 23.13 13.47
CA ASP A 239 -39.61 24.32 13.76
C ASP A 239 -38.09 24.11 13.57
N GLY A 240 -37.68 22.93 13.11
CA GLY A 240 -36.29 22.47 12.92
C GLY A 240 -35.80 22.47 11.48
N SER A 241 -36.48 23.05 10.51
CA SER A 241 -36.10 23.14 9.10
C SER A 241 -35.41 24.42 8.72
#